data_6ebbc53b0f9e4bcfa487955bf2eb696b
#
_entry.id   6ebbc53b0f9e4bcfa487955bf2eb696b
#
_cell.length_a   1.000
_cell.length_b   1.000
_cell.length_c   1.000
_cell.angle_alpha   90.00
_cell.angle_beta   90.00
_cell.angle_gamma   90.00
#
_symmetry.space_group_name_H-M   'P 1'
#
loop_
_entity.id
_entity.type
_entity.pdbx_description
1 polymer ?
#
loop_
_entity_poly.entity_id
_entity_poly.type
_entity_poly.pdbx_seq_one_letter_code
_entity_poly.pdbx_strand_id
1 'polypeptide(L)'
;MTVSTAARYPIDHSQFTRPTDAKGPTGCPISHGAAEFNPFGDGYQQDPPEYVRWAREQEPVFYSPQLGYWVVARFDDIKAIFRDNITFSPSIALEKITPTGDEANAVLASYGFALNRTLVNEDEPAHMPRRRVLMEPFTP
;
A
#
# COMPACT_ATOMS: atom_id res chain seq x y z
N MET A 1 -31.81 14.77 10.37
CA MET A 1 -30.41 15.24 10.28
C MET A 1 -29.75 14.46 9.16
N THR A 2 -29.65 15.06 7.99
CA THR A 2 -29.05 14.45 6.79
C THR A 2 -27.54 14.54 6.92
N VAL A 3 -26.87 13.40 7.05
CA VAL A 3 -25.42 13.33 7.03
C VAL A 3 -24.97 13.67 5.60
N SER A 4 -24.32 14.83 5.44
CA SER A 4 -23.70 15.25 4.20
C SER A 4 -22.62 14.23 3.84
N THR A 5 -22.82 13.51 2.75
CA THR A 5 -21.78 12.68 2.15
C THR A 5 -20.71 13.62 1.63
N ALA A 6 -19.60 13.75 2.34
CA ALA A 6 -18.45 14.52 1.90
C ALA A 6 -18.08 14.04 0.49
N ALA A 7 -18.03 14.98 -0.45
CA ALA A 7 -17.62 14.73 -1.82
C ALA A 7 -16.22 14.09 -1.77
N ARG A 8 -16.14 12.80 -2.14
CA ARG A 8 -14.87 12.15 -2.35
C ARG A 8 -14.19 12.89 -3.50
N TYR A 9 -13.00 13.42 -3.26
CA TYR A 9 -12.20 13.99 -4.33
C TYR A 9 -12.03 12.92 -5.40
N PRO A 10 -12.42 13.17 -6.66
CA PRO A 10 -12.21 12.22 -7.72
C PRO A 10 -10.69 12.04 -7.89
N ILE A 11 -10.21 10.84 -7.57
CA ILE A 11 -8.83 10.46 -7.85
C ILE A 11 -8.74 10.32 -9.37
N ASP A 12 -7.84 11.06 -10.01
CA ASP A 12 -7.57 10.90 -11.43
C ASP A 12 -6.82 9.58 -11.67
N HIS A 13 -7.56 8.55 -12.02
CA HIS A 13 -7.02 7.22 -12.26
C HIS A 13 -6.18 7.14 -13.55
N SER A 14 -6.25 8.13 -14.44
CA SER A 14 -5.46 8.13 -15.69
C SER A 14 -3.95 8.16 -15.45
N GLN A 15 -3.52 8.64 -14.28
CA GLN A 15 -2.12 8.68 -13.86
C GLN A 15 -1.56 7.31 -13.46
N PHE A 16 -2.42 6.30 -13.28
CA PHE A 16 -2.02 4.95 -12.83
C PHE A 16 -1.96 3.93 -13.96
N THR A 17 -2.28 4.30 -15.20
CA THR A 17 -2.18 3.39 -16.33
C THR A 17 -0.72 3.19 -16.73
N ARG A 18 -0.13 2.08 -16.28
CA ARG A 18 1.10 1.56 -16.88
C ARG A 18 0.76 0.67 -18.08
N PRO A 19 1.65 0.60 -19.09
CA PRO A 19 1.43 -0.23 -20.26
C PRO A 19 1.18 -1.70 -19.85
N THR A 20 0.21 -2.34 -20.48
CA THR A 20 -0.19 -3.74 -20.24
C THR A 20 0.84 -4.78 -20.67
N ASP A 21 1.91 -4.35 -21.34
CA ASP A 21 3.05 -5.16 -21.75
C ASP A 21 4.20 -5.14 -20.72
N ALA A 22 3.99 -4.51 -19.55
CA ALA A 22 4.95 -4.48 -18.48
C ALA A 22 5.24 -5.91 -17.98
N LYS A 23 6.50 -6.32 -18.11
CA LYS A 23 7.01 -7.51 -17.43
C LYS A 23 7.25 -7.18 -15.96
N GLY A 24 6.96 -8.14 -15.08
CA GLY A 24 7.37 -8.04 -13.69
C GLY A 24 8.89 -7.85 -13.55
N PRO A 25 9.40 -7.42 -12.38
CA PRO A 25 10.82 -7.13 -12.16
C PRO A 25 11.75 -8.30 -12.48
N THR A 26 11.24 -9.53 -12.40
CA THR A 26 11.97 -10.77 -12.70
C THR A 26 11.84 -11.22 -14.16
N GLY A 27 11.16 -10.43 -15.03
CA GLY A 27 10.85 -10.83 -16.40
C GLY A 27 9.73 -11.89 -16.51
N CYS A 28 9.09 -12.27 -15.41
CA CYS A 28 7.97 -13.18 -15.41
C CYS A 28 6.75 -12.59 -16.12
N PRO A 29 5.96 -13.41 -16.85
CA PRO A 29 4.69 -12.96 -17.41
C PRO A 29 3.76 -12.48 -16.29
N ILE A 30 3.05 -11.39 -16.55
CA ILE A 30 2.02 -10.88 -15.64
C ILE A 30 0.72 -11.59 -16.02
N SER A 31 0.02 -12.16 -15.04
CA SER A 31 -1.28 -12.80 -15.28
C SER A 31 -2.34 -11.75 -15.64
N HIS A 32 -3.43 -12.20 -16.24
CA HIS A 32 -4.55 -11.33 -16.60
C HIS A 32 -5.13 -10.65 -15.34
N GLY A 33 -5.34 -11.40 -14.26
CA GLY A 33 -5.84 -10.85 -13.00
C GLY A 33 -4.91 -9.79 -12.39
N ALA A 34 -3.59 -10.02 -12.44
CA ALA A 34 -2.61 -9.06 -11.95
C ALA A 34 -2.55 -7.79 -12.82
N ALA A 35 -2.70 -7.92 -14.14
CA ALA A 35 -2.73 -6.78 -15.06
C ALA A 35 -3.96 -5.90 -14.87
N GLU A 36 -5.12 -6.50 -14.56
CA GLU A 36 -6.39 -5.81 -14.35
C GLU A 36 -6.59 -5.33 -12.90
N PHE A 37 -5.75 -5.75 -11.97
CA PHE A 37 -5.89 -5.37 -10.58
C PHE A 37 -5.75 -3.86 -10.38
N ASN A 38 -6.86 -3.22 -10.00
CA ASN A 38 -6.93 -1.79 -9.72
C ASN A 38 -7.54 -1.54 -8.33
N PRO A 39 -6.72 -1.31 -7.29
CA PRO A 39 -7.21 -1.07 -5.93
C PRO A 39 -7.91 0.28 -5.77
N PHE A 40 -7.82 1.16 -6.76
CA PHE A 40 -8.47 2.48 -6.77
C PHE A 40 -9.79 2.47 -7.55
N GLY A 41 -10.09 1.38 -8.27
CA GLY A 41 -11.31 1.21 -9.04
C GLY A 41 -12.52 0.87 -8.18
N ASP A 42 -13.72 1.16 -8.71
CA ASP A 42 -14.99 0.96 -8.00
C ASP A 42 -15.19 -0.49 -7.55
N GLY A 43 -14.76 -1.47 -8.35
CA GLY A 43 -14.89 -2.89 -8.01
C GLY A 43 -14.18 -3.24 -6.70
N TYR A 44 -12.93 -2.78 -6.53
CA TYR A 44 -12.20 -2.99 -5.28
C TYR A 44 -12.79 -2.15 -4.14
N GLN A 45 -13.17 -0.92 -4.39
CA GLN A 45 -13.65 -0.01 -3.36
C GLN A 45 -15.03 -0.42 -2.79
N GLN A 46 -15.86 -1.10 -3.59
CA GLN A 46 -17.17 -1.57 -3.17
C GLN A 46 -17.12 -2.88 -2.40
N ASP A 47 -16.38 -3.85 -2.88
CA ASP A 47 -16.23 -5.18 -2.25
C ASP A 47 -14.82 -5.72 -2.39
N PRO A 48 -13.85 -5.24 -1.57
CA PRO A 48 -12.46 -5.71 -1.64
C PRO A 48 -12.31 -7.22 -1.46
N PRO A 49 -13.01 -7.89 -0.52
CA PRO A 49 -12.90 -9.34 -0.34
C PRO A 49 -13.28 -10.14 -1.59
N GLU A 50 -14.36 -9.77 -2.26
CA GLU A 50 -14.79 -10.43 -3.49
C GLU A 50 -13.85 -10.13 -4.65
N TYR A 51 -13.49 -8.87 -4.81
CA TYR A 51 -12.62 -8.41 -5.89
C TYR A 51 -11.26 -9.12 -5.94
N VAL A 52 -10.67 -9.45 -4.77
CA VAL A 52 -9.38 -10.17 -4.69
C VAL A 52 -9.54 -11.67 -4.41
N ARG A 53 -10.73 -12.26 -4.56
CA ARG A 53 -10.96 -13.69 -4.35
C ARG A 53 -10.05 -14.52 -5.25
N TRP A 54 -10.00 -14.20 -6.53
CA TRP A 54 -9.14 -14.88 -7.51
C TRP A 54 -7.69 -14.94 -7.05
N ALA A 55 -7.18 -13.83 -6.51
CA ALA A 55 -5.81 -13.77 -6.04
C ALA A 55 -5.59 -14.74 -4.86
N ARG A 56 -6.47 -14.74 -3.86
CA ARG A 56 -6.35 -15.67 -2.73
C ARG A 56 -6.38 -17.13 -3.13
N GLU A 57 -7.17 -17.48 -4.15
CA GLU A 57 -7.39 -18.86 -4.56
C GLU A 57 -6.35 -19.36 -5.58
N GLN A 58 -5.93 -18.51 -6.51
CA GLN A 58 -5.17 -18.92 -7.69
C GLN A 58 -3.76 -18.34 -7.73
N GLU A 59 -3.58 -17.05 -7.33
CA GLU A 59 -2.31 -16.34 -7.43
C GLU A 59 -2.08 -15.48 -6.19
N PRO A 60 -1.78 -16.07 -5.02
CA PRO A 60 -1.74 -15.36 -3.75
C PRO A 60 -0.62 -14.33 -3.63
N VAL A 61 0.38 -14.39 -4.50
CA VAL A 61 1.45 -13.41 -4.62
C VAL A 61 1.57 -13.05 -6.09
N PHE A 62 1.33 -11.80 -6.43
CA PHE A 62 1.42 -11.31 -7.81
C PHE A 62 2.03 -9.91 -7.87
N TYR A 63 2.63 -9.58 -9.01
CA TYR A 63 3.12 -8.23 -9.27
C TYR A 63 2.03 -7.39 -9.92
N SER A 64 1.67 -6.27 -9.29
CA SER A 64 0.73 -5.31 -9.87
C SER A 64 1.49 -4.26 -10.69
N PRO A 65 1.36 -4.23 -12.02
CA PRO A 65 2.00 -3.21 -12.84
C PRO A 65 1.45 -1.81 -12.57
N GLN A 66 0.20 -1.71 -12.14
CA GLN A 66 -0.43 -0.43 -11.78
C GLN A 66 0.18 0.17 -10.51
N LEU A 67 0.42 -0.64 -9.50
CA LEU A 67 1.06 -0.19 -8.26
C LEU A 67 2.59 -0.12 -8.38
N GLY A 68 3.19 -0.98 -9.19
CA GLY A 68 4.63 -1.18 -9.22
C GLY A 68 5.16 -1.99 -8.04
N TYR A 69 4.30 -2.76 -7.38
CA TYR A 69 4.60 -3.55 -6.18
C TYR A 69 4.12 -5.00 -6.31
N TRP A 70 4.74 -5.86 -5.51
CA TRP A 70 4.21 -7.19 -5.25
C TRP A 70 3.04 -7.09 -4.28
N VAL A 71 1.95 -7.76 -4.61
CA VAL A 71 0.73 -7.86 -3.79
C VAL A 71 0.64 -9.25 -3.20
N VAL A 72 0.35 -9.32 -1.91
CA VAL A 72 0.14 -10.58 -1.18
C VAL A 72 -1.30 -10.61 -0.68
N ALA A 73 -2.05 -11.66 -1.02
CA ALA A 73 -3.49 -11.72 -0.80
C ALA A 73 -3.93 -12.69 0.31
N ARG A 74 -3.10 -13.66 0.73
CA ARG A 74 -3.45 -14.62 1.79
C ARG A 74 -3.07 -14.11 3.17
N PHE A 75 -3.98 -14.27 4.12
CA PHE A 75 -3.78 -13.85 5.52
C PHE A 75 -2.53 -14.45 6.17
N ASP A 76 -2.31 -15.76 5.99
CA ASP A 76 -1.17 -16.43 6.63
C ASP A 76 0.16 -15.97 6.04
N ASP A 77 0.23 -15.71 4.74
CA ASP A 77 1.42 -15.18 4.08
C ASP A 77 1.71 -13.74 4.56
N ILE A 78 0.68 -12.89 4.64
CA ILE A 78 0.79 -11.53 5.18
C ILE A 78 1.28 -11.57 6.63
N LYS A 79 0.69 -12.45 7.45
CA LYS A 79 1.07 -12.62 8.84
C LYS A 79 2.52 -13.11 9.00
N ALA A 80 2.98 -14.01 8.12
CA ALA A 80 4.36 -14.46 8.10
C ALA A 80 5.32 -13.31 7.76
N ILE A 81 5.01 -12.52 6.74
CA ILE A 81 5.79 -11.34 6.34
C ILE A 81 5.91 -10.33 7.49
N PHE A 82 4.81 -10.00 8.17
CA PHE A 82 4.82 -9.07 9.30
C PHE A 82 5.59 -9.57 10.53
N ARG A 83 5.87 -10.86 10.62
CA ARG A 83 6.66 -11.46 11.72
C ARG A 83 8.14 -11.55 11.38
N ASP A 84 8.49 -11.54 10.12
CA ASP A 84 9.87 -11.66 9.65
C ASP A 84 10.44 -10.26 9.33
N ASN A 85 10.77 -9.54 10.38
CA ASN A 85 11.39 -8.21 10.29
C ASN A 85 12.88 -8.23 9.92
N ILE A 86 13.45 -9.41 9.69
CA ILE A 86 14.82 -9.56 9.20
C ILE A 86 14.84 -9.55 7.67
N THR A 87 13.92 -10.29 7.07
CA THR A 87 13.81 -10.39 5.61
C THR A 87 13.02 -9.23 5.00
N PHE A 88 11.97 -8.77 5.69
CA PHE A 88 11.05 -7.75 5.18
C PHE A 88 11.17 -6.45 5.97
N SER A 89 11.69 -5.42 5.32
CA SER A 89 11.82 -4.09 5.91
C SER A 89 10.54 -3.26 5.71
N PRO A 90 10.03 -2.57 6.74
CA PRO A 90 8.95 -1.61 6.62
C PRO A 90 9.40 -0.24 6.09
N SER A 91 10.65 -0.05 5.71
CA SER A 91 11.23 1.26 5.39
C SER A 91 10.47 2.06 4.34
N ILE A 92 9.75 1.38 3.43
CA ILE A 92 8.94 1.99 2.38
C ILE A 92 7.44 2.04 2.71
N ALA A 93 7.03 1.64 3.93
CA ALA A 93 5.60 1.52 4.28
C ALA A 93 4.81 2.83 4.16
N LEU A 94 5.48 3.97 4.21
CA LEU A 94 4.89 5.30 4.04
C LEU A 94 5.15 5.92 2.66
N GLU A 95 5.75 5.19 1.73
CA GLU A 95 5.87 5.67 0.36
C GLU A 95 4.48 5.87 -0.26
N LYS A 96 4.34 6.98 -0.98
CA LYS A 96 3.07 7.30 -1.61
C LYS A 96 2.85 6.39 -2.81
N ILE A 97 1.82 5.57 -2.77
CA ILE A 97 1.35 4.79 -3.94
C ILE A 97 0.41 5.61 -4.83
N THR A 98 -0.12 6.73 -4.32
CA THR A 98 -0.90 7.70 -5.09
C THR A 98 -0.13 9.02 -5.18
N PRO A 99 0.03 9.62 -6.37
CA PRO A 99 0.66 10.93 -6.49
C PRO A 99 -0.19 11.98 -5.76
N THR A 100 0.47 12.90 -5.09
CA THR A 100 -0.17 14.11 -4.54
C THR A 100 -0.11 15.21 -5.60
N GLY A 101 -1.20 15.96 -5.77
CA GLY A 101 -1.22 17.09 -6.70
C GLY A 101 -0.19 18.16 -6.35
N ASP A 102 0.25 18.92 -7.35
CA ASP A 102 1.31 19.93 -7.19
C ASP A 102 0.97 20.99 -6.14
N GLU A 103 -0.30 21.41 -6.06
CA GLU A 103 -0.78 22.36 -5.06
C GLU A 103 -0.62 21.82 -3.64
N ALA A 104 -1.01 20.56 -3.41
CA ALA A 104 -0.85 19.91 -2.10
C ALA A 104 0.63 19.75 -1.74
N ASN A 105 1.48 19.40 -2.70
CA ASN A 105 2.93 19.31 -2.50
C ASN A 105 3.53 20.66 -2.15
N ALA A 106 3.10 21.74 -2.81
CA ALA A 106 3.56 23.10 -2.52
C ALA A 106 3.17 23.53 -1.10
N VAL A 107 1.95 23.26 -0.67
CA VAL A 107 1.48 23.52 0.71
C VAL A 107 2.32 22.75 1.72
N LEU A 108 2.51 21.44 1.53
CA LEU A 108 3.32 20.61 2.43
C LEU A 108 4.76 21.15 2.54
N ALA A 109 5.36 21.50 1.41
CA ALA A 109 6.71 22.06 1.36
C ALA A 109 6.81 23.41 2.10
N SER A 110 5.78 24.27 2.00
CA SER A 110 5.77 25.58 2.67
C SER A 110 5.79 25.45 4.20
N TYR A 111 5.29 24.34 4.76
CA TYR A 111 5.34 24.01 6.18
C TYR A 111 6.56 23.17 6.58
N GLY A 112 7.49 22.94 5.67
CA GLY A 112 8.67 22.09 5.92
C GLY A 112 8.29 20.62 6.19
N PHE A 113 7.12 20.17 5.71
CA PHE A 113 6.69 18.80 5.92
C PHE A 113 7.60 17.85 5.15
N ALA A 114 8.20 16.90 5.87
CA ALA A 114 8.94 15.79 5.31
C ALA A 114 8.42 14.49 5.94
N LEU A 115 8.27 13.45 5.11
CA LEU A 115 8.02 12.10 5.61
C LEU A 115 9.31 11.59 6.27
N ASN A 116 9.44 11.85 7.56
CA ASN A 116 10.53 11.34 8.37
C ASN A 116 10.25 9.89 8.77
N ARG A 117 11.30 9.20 9.23
CA ARG A 117 11.14 7.89 9.84
C ARG A 117 10.25 7.99 11.07
N THR A 118 9.24 7.14 11.09
CA THR A 118 8.28 6.99 12.19
C THR A 118 8.30 5.55 12.67
N LEU A 119 7.61 5.24 13.76
CA LEU A 119 7.57 3.89 14.29
C LEU A 119 7.14 2.83 13.25
N VAL A 120 6.27 3.19 12.30
CA VAL A 120 5.69 2.25 11.33
C VAL A 120 6.64 1.89 10.18
N ASN A 121 7.63 2.73 9.88
CA ASN A 121 8.58 2.52 8.78
C ASN A 121 10.05 2.48 9.25
N GLU A 122 10.26 2.06 10.49
CA GLU A 122 11.58 1.98 11.08
C GLU A 122 12.00 0.52 11.32
N ASP A 123 13.21 0.20 10.90
CA ASP A 123 13.83 -1.09 11.12
C ASP A 123 14.52 -1.20 12.48
N GLU A 124 14.86 -2.43 12.87
CA GLU A 124 15.75 -2.67 14.01
C GLU A 124 17.19 -2.14 13.71
N PRO A 125 17.93 -1.72 14.71
CA PRO A 125 17.65 -1.76 16.15
C PRO A 125 16.85 -0.55 16.70
N ALA A 126 16.46 0.40 15.88
CA ALA A 126 15.84 1.64 16.33
C ALA A 126 14.34 1.47 16.69
N HIS A 127 13.63 0.56 16.03
CA HIS A 127 12.19 0.35 16.20
C HIS A 127 11.84 -0.07 17.64
N MET A 128 12.41 -1.15 18.17
CA MET A 128 12.01 -1.70 19.46
C MET A 128 12.20 -0.75 20.65
N PRO A 129 13.30 0.01 20.77
CA PRO A 129 13.43 0.99 21.85
C PRO A 129 12.33 2.05 21.82
N ARG A 130 11.99 2.58 20.65
CA ARG A 130 10.92 3.57 20.50
C ARG A 130 9.55 2.99 20.79
N ARG A 131 9.29 1.78 20.29
CA ARG A 131 8.02 1.07 20.53
C ARG A 131 7.79 0.83 22.02
N ARG A 132 8.81 0.44 22.78
CA ARG A 132 8.69 0.20 24.23
C ARG A 132 8.20 1.43 24.97
N VAL A 133 8.75 2.60 24.69
CA VAL A 133 8.32 3.86 25.30
C VAL A 133 6.85 4.15 25.02
N LEU A 134 6.39 3.90 23.79
CA LEU A 134 4.99 4.12 23.41
C LEU A 134 4.04 3.07 23.98
N MET A 135 4.52 1.83 24.20
CA MET A 135 3.69 0.75 24.75
C MET A 135 3.52 0.81 26.28
N GLU A 136 4.45 1.44 26.98
CA GLU A 136 4.45 1.52 28.44
C GLU A 136 3.12 2.02 29.04
N PRO A 137 2.47 3.09 28.51
CA PRO A 137 1.17 3.54 29.04
C PRO A 137 0.01 2.58 28.79
N PHE A 138 0.16 1.60 27.89
CA PHE A 138 -0.90 0.64 27.53
C PHE A 138 -0.68 -0.76 28.11
N THR A 139 0.37 -0.96 28.88
CA THR A 139 0.58 -2.20 29.64
C THR A 139 -0.08 -2.06 31.00
N PRO A 140 -0.91 -3.04 31.43
CA PRO A 140 -1.54 -3.06 32.75
C PRO A 140 -0.52 -3.17 33.89
#